data_ab27cef4fab56605abd830d0a5e8ec89
#
_entry.id   ab27cef4fab56605abd830d0a5e8ec89
#
_cell.length_a   1.000
_cell.length_b   1.000
_cell.length_c   1.000
_cell.angle_alpha   90.00
_cell.angle_beta   90.00
_cell.angle_gamma   90.00
#
_symmetry.space_group_name_H-M   'P 1'
#
loop_
_entity.id
_entity.type
_entity.pdbx_description
1 polymer ?
#
loop_
_entity_poly.entity_id
_entity_poly.type
_entity_poly.pdbx_seq_one_letter_code
_entity_poly.pdbx_strand_id
1 'polypeptide(L)'
;MGLGVKSTTEGNATFLAVAGGYVWDKSKDETHPQYNTQEYKKIDDSVGVRAGARYDNLTGEIVGVRFNQHEKYGESVLVTVASGGEKFIISIGTNNRYSQDMLKALLKMNFSKPIFINPYDFTDKVKNKRVQGISFKQDGEKINLRNDDAPFKEASFWKEANKKQIKRFFEDLTEWFTTTVTEKVIDVYFADGDVEATEKVAPKVVAKVEEIADEMPEVSENDLDDQLGALLG
;
A
#
# COMPACT_ATOMS: atom_id res chain seq x y z
N MET A 1 -8.12 9.45 -15.45
CA MET A 1 -8.73 10.67 -14.87
C MET A 1 -8.15 10.85 -13.49
N GLY A 2 -7.55 12.01 -13.20
CA GLY A 2 -7.04 12.32 -11.86
C GLY A 2 -8.17 12.66 -10.89
N LEU A 3 -7.95 12.40 -9.60
CA LEU A 3 -8.84 12.85 -8.53
C LEU A 3 -8.92 14.39 -8.52
N GLY A 4 -10.01 14.93 -8.93
CA GLY A 4 -10.31 16.34 -8.91
C GLY A 4 -11.76 16.57 -8.51
N VAL A 5 -12.10 16.29 -7.24
CA VAL A 5 -13.42 16.61 -6.69
C VAL A 5 -13.23 17.57 -5.54
N LYS A 6 -13.84 18.76 -5.65
CA LYS A 6 -13.88 19.73 -4.56
C LYS A 6 -14.74 19.19 -3.43
N SER A 7 -14.11 18.74 -2.34
CA SER A 7 -14.76 18.60 -1.04
C SER A 7 -14.52 19.91 -0.27
N THR A 8 -15.59 20.57 0.15
CA THR A 8 -15.56 21.79 0.95
C THR A 8 -15.56 21.46 2.44
N THR A 9 -14.49 20.81 2.91
CA THR A 9 -14.31 20.59 4.35
C THR A 9 -12.84 20.76 4.68
N GLU A 10 -12.48 21.91 5.18
CA GLU A 10 -11.16 22.16 5.78
C GLU A 10 -10.93 21.15 6.90
N GLY A 11 -9.88 20.35 6.79
CA GLY A 11 -9.35 19.54 7.87
C GLY A 11 -9.55 18.04 7.80
N ASN A 12 -10.32 17.46 6.87
CA ASN A 12 -10.54 16.02 6.83
C ASN A 12 -9.79 15.35 5.67
N ALA A 13 -8.77 14.58 5.97
CA ALA A 13 -8.14 13.71 5.00
C ALA A 13 -9.07 12.53 4.63
N THR A 14 -9.13 12.18 3.34
CA THR A 14 -9.87 11.02 2.85
C THR A 14 -8.99 9.79 2.94
N PHE A 15 -9.48 8.72 3.61
CA PHE A 15 -8.77 7.45 3.66
C PHE A 15 -9.00 6.63 2.39
N LEU A 16 -7.89 6.14 1.83
CA LEU A 16 -7.87 5.32 0.63
C LEU A 16 -7.24 3.96 0.93
N ALA A 17 -7.81 2.92 0.34
CA ALA A 17 -7.23 1.58 0.34
C ALA A 17 -6.60 1.26 -1.03
N VAL A 18 -5.57 0.40 -1.05
CA VAL A 18 -5.01 -0.15 -2.30
C VAL A 18 -5.31 -1.63 -2.35
N ALA A 19 -6.07 -2.04 -3.36
CA ALA A 19 -6.44 -3.44 -3.51
C ALA A 19 -6.94 -3.75 -4.93
N GLY A 20 -6.70 -4.98 -5.42
CA GLY A 20 -7.17 -5.46 -6.73
C GLY A 20 -6.69 -4.60 -7.90
N GLY A 21 -5.52 -3.97 -7.78
CA GLY A 21 -4.96 -3.11 -8.83
C GLY A 21 -5.50 -1.69 -8.87
N TYR A 22 -6.20 -1.24 -7.83
CA TYR A 22 -6.85 0.06 -7.80
C TYR A 22 -6.67 0.76 -6.46
N VAL A 23 -6.91 2.09 -6.49
CA VAL A 23 -7.09 2.92 -5.29
C VAL A 23 -8.58 3.05 -5.02
N TRP A 24 -9.01 2.81 -3.79
CA TRP A 24 -10.42 2.81 -3.39
C TRP A 24 -10.72 3.84 -2.33
N ASP A 25 -11.75 4.66 -2.56
CA ASP A 25 -12.40 5.46 -1.52
C ASP A 25 -13.71 4.78 -1.12
N LYS A 26 -13.68 4.04 -0.02
CA LYS A 26 -14.85 3.33 0.51
C LYS A 26 -15.89 4.25 1.18
N SER A 27 -15.57 5.55 1.34
CA SER A 27 -16.53 6.52 1.88
C SER A 27 -17.60 6.92 0.88
N LYS A 28 -17.41 6.61 -0.41
CA LYS A 28 -18.33 6.97 -1.49
C LYS A 28 -19.35 5.88 -1.71
N ASP A 29 -20.58 6.29 -1.89
CA ASP A 29 -21.72 5.43 -2.17
C ASP A 29 -22.05 5.34 -3.69
N GLU A 30 -23.11 4.64 -4.02
CA GLU A 30 -23.55 4.38 -5.40
C GLU A 30 -23.86 5.64 -6.22
N THR A 31 -24.05 6.78 -5.58
CA THR A 31 -24.31 8.05 -6.27
C THR A 31 -23.04 8.69 -6.82
N HIS A 32 -21.87 8.23 -6.38
CA HIS A 32 -20.60 8.78 -6.84
C HIS A 32 -20.25 8.32 -8.27
N PRO A 33 -19.83 9.22 -9.20
CA PRO A 33 -19.55 8.87 -10.60
C PRO A 33 -18.49 7.79 -10.82
N GLN A 34 -17.59 7.62 -9.86
CA GLN A 34 -16.53 6.60 -9.89
C GLN A 34 -16.87 5.37 -9.05
N TYR A 35 -18.07 5.27 -8.51
CA TYR A 35 -18.49 4.12 -7.72
C TYR A 35 -18.39 2.84 -8.54
N ASN A 36 -17.86 1.81 -7.91
CA ASN A 36 -17.66 0.50 -8.52
C ASN A 36 -17.71 -0.60 -7.47
N THR A 37 -17.89 -1.82 -7.90
CA THR A 37 -17.80 -3.02 -7.08
C THR A 37 -16.80 -3.99 -7.70
N GLN A 38 -16.08 -4.73 -6.86
CA GLN A 38 -15.14 -5.77 -7.30
C GLN A 38 -15.27 -6.98 -6.39
N GLU A 39 -15.55 -8.14 -6.97
CA GLU A 39 -15.48 -9.40 -6.26
C GLU A 39 -14.02 -9.80 -6.02
N TYR A 40 -13.75 -10.41 -4.88
CA TYR A 40 -12.46 -10.99 -4.55
C TYR A 40 -12.65 -12.27 -3.73
N LYS A 41 -11.68 -13.17 -3.84
CA LYS A 41 -11.66 -14.41 -3.08
C LYS A 41 -11.03 -14.16 -1.71
N LYS A 42 -11.72 -14.53 -0.64
CA LYS A 42 -11.18 -14.50 0.73
C LYS A 42 -10.35 -15.73 1.02
N ILE A 43 -9.65 -15.72 2.14
CA ILE A 43 -8.80 -16.83 2.61
C ILE A 43 -9.61 -18.12 2.82
N ASP A 44 -10.85 -18.00 3.29
CA ASP A 44 -11.78 -19.11 3.50
C ASP A 44 -12.48 -19.58 2.20
N ASP A 45 -11.98 -19.17 1.04
CA ASP A 45 -12.55 -19.42 -0.29
C ASP A 45 -13.93 -18.78 -0.53
N SER A 46 -14.50 -18.06 0.42
CA SER A 46 -15.73 -17.31 0.20
C SER A 46 -15.50 -16.11 -0.72
N VAL A 47 -16.57 -15.61 -1.34
CA VAL A 47 -16.51 -14.41 -2.18
C VAL A 47 -16.81 -13.20 -1.33
N GLY A 48 -15.90 -12.23 -1.32
CA GLY A 48 -16.12 -10.89 -0.79
C GLY A 48 -16.42 -9.91 -1.90
N VAL A 49 -17.05 -8.80 -1.57
CA VAL A 49 -17.29 -7.68 -2.49
C VAL A 49 -16.66 -6.42 -1.91
N ARG A 50 -15.80 -5.78 -2.68
CA ARG A 50 -15.27 -4.45 -2.37
C ARG A 50 -16.13 -3.43 -3.11
N ALA A 51 -16.54 -2.36 -2.43
CA ALA A 51 -17.40 -1.31 -2.97
C ALA A 51 -16.84 0.07 -2.60
N GLY A 52 -17.10 1.08 -3.45
CA GLY A 52 -16.66 2.46 -3.24
C GLY A 52 -16.25 3.14 -4.54
N ALA A 53 -15.76 4.38 -4.47
CA ALA A 53 -15.17 5.03 -5.64
C ALA A 53 -13.81 4.41 -5.96
N ARG A 54 -13.64 4.00 -7.22
CA ARG A 54 -12.46 3.31 -7.72
C ARG A 54 -11.67 4.20 -8.67
N TYR A 55 -10.37 4.27 -8.45
CA TYR A 55 -9.45 5.07 -9.25
C TYR A 55 -8.27 4.20 -9.72
N ASP A 56 -7.86 4.38 -10.96
CA ASP A 56 -6.73 3.65 -11.55
C ASP A 56 -5.39 4.10 -10.94
N ASN A 57 -5.30 5.35 -10.52
CA ASN A 57 -4.07 5.93 -10.00
C ASN A 57 -4.35 7.14 -9.11
N LEU A 58 -3.33 7.56 -8.36
CA LEU A 58 -3.31 8.79 -7.57
C LEU A 58 -2.05 9.58 -7.93
N THR A 59 -2.19 10.89 -8.13
CA THR A 59 -1.07 11.81 -8.35
C THR A 59 -1.10 12.91 -7.31
N GLY A 60 0.03 13.22 -6.69
CA GLY A 60 0.13 14.29 -5.70
C GLY A 60 1.50 14.35 -5.04
N GLU A 61 1.64 15.21 -4.05
CA GLU A 61 2.86 15.35 -3.24
C GLU A 61 2.72 14.52 -1.97
N ILE A 62 3.75 13.77 -1.58
CA ILE A 62 3.76 13.09 -0.30
C ILE A 62 4.11 14.13 0.77
N VAL A 63 3.16 14.34 1.68
CA VAL A 63 3.27 15.32 2.76
C VAL A 63 3.33 14.70 4.14
N GLY A 64 3.29 13.38 4.24
CA GLY A 64 3.43 12.65 5.49
C GLY A 64 3.58 11.16 5.27
N VAL A 65 4.37 10.53 6.12
CA VAL A 65 4.54 9.07 6.19
C VAL A 65 4.58 8.68 7.65
N ARG A 66 3.83 7.67 8.04
CA ARG A 66 3.88 7.11 9.39
C ARG A 66 3.50 5.65 9.40
N PHE A 67 3.90 4.93 10.42
CA PHE A 67 3.40 3.60 10.73
C PHE A 67 2.29 3.68 11.76
N ASN A 68 1.32 2.77 11.65
CA ASN A 68 0.24 2.62 12.60
C ASN A 68 0.15 1.16 13.01
N GLN A 69 0.19 0.91 14.33
CA GLN A 69 0.05 -0.44 14.87
C GLN A 69 -1.39 -0.63 15.32
N HIS A 70 -2.03 -1.67 14.82
CA HIS A 70 -3.38 -2.07 15.24
C HIS A 70 -3.33 -3.43 15.93
N GLU A 71 -3.95 -3.58 17.10
CA GLU A 71 -3.90 -4.81 17.89
C GLU A 71 -4.37 -6.05 17.14
N LYS A 72 -5.45 -5.91 16.35
CA LYS A 72 -6.06 -7.02 15.60
C LYS A 72 -5.44 -7.25 14.23
N TYR A 73 -5.04 -6.17 13.54
CA TYR A 73 -4.69 -6.22 12.11
C TYR A 73 -3.19 -6.02 11.83
N GLY A 74 -2.40 -5.85 12.90
CA GLY A 74 -0.96 -5.65 12.78
C GLY A 74 -0.58 -4.24 12.33
N GLU A 75 0.60 -4.13 11.75
CA GLU A 75 1.18 -2.86 11.34
C GLU A 75 0.76 -2.47 9.93
N SER A 76 0.53 -1.17 9.72
CA SER A 76 0.27 -0.58 8.41
C SER A 76 1.12 0.67 8.17
N VAL A 77 1.52 0.90 6.93
CA VAL A 77 2.09 2.16 6.49
C VAL A 77 0.97 3.10 6.03
N LEU A 78 0.99 4.32 6.57
CA LEU A 78 0.08 5.40 6.20
C LEU A 78 0.88 6.46 5.43
N VAL A 79 0.49 6.71 4.19
CA VAL A 79 1.13 7.71 3.32
C VAL A 79 0.13 8.80 3.01
N THR A 80 0.40 10.02 3.46
CA THR A 80 -0.44 11.18 3.20
C THR A 80 -0.01 11.84 1.90
N VAL A 81 -0.94 11.96 0.95
CA VAL A 81 -0.73 12.56 -0.37
C VAL A 81 -1.61 13.80 -0.50
N ALA A 82 -1.01 14.95 -0.77
CA ALA A 82 -1.73 16.17 -1.12
C ALA A 82 -1.96 16.21 -2.64
N SER A 83 -3.20 16.37 -3.06
CA SER A 83 -3.60 16.42 -4.47
C SER A 83 -4.81 17.34 -4.67
N GLY A 84 -4.70 18.32 -5.55
CA GLY A 84 -5.82 19.21 -5.86
C GLY A 84 -6.34 20.05 -4.68
N GLY A 85 -5.51 20.30 -3.67
CA GLY A 85 -5.90 21.01 -2.44
C GLY A 85 -6.54 20.11 -1.37
N GLU A 86 -6.62 18.82 -1.61
CA GLU A 86 -7.15 17.83 -0.67
C GLU A 86 -6.02 16.91 -0.16
N LYS A 87 -6.20 16.35 1.03
CA LYS A 87 -5.30 15.35 1.60
C LYS A 87 -5.93 13.96 1.54
N PHE A 88 -5.19 13.00 1.04
CA PHE A 88 -5.55 11.60 0.96
C PHE A 88 -4.58 10.77 1.80
N ILE A 89 -5.07 9.85 2.61
CA ILE A 89 -4.25 8.92 3.38
C ILE A 89 -4.39 7.53 2.79
N ILE A 90 -3.33 7.04 2.16
CA ILE A 90 -3.26 5.67 1.69
C ILE A 90 -2.86 4.80 2.87
N SER A 91 -3.68 3.82 3.23
CA SER A 91 -3.40 2.84 4.29
C SER A 91 -3.14 1.47 3.67
N ILE A 92 -1.97 0.90 3.94
CA ILE A 92 -1.55 -0.41 3.42
C ILE A 92 -0.90 -1.20 4.56
N GLY A 93 -1.43 -2.39 4.88
CA GLY A 93 -0.79 -3.26 5.87
C GLY A 93 0.60 -3.73 5.40
N THR A 94 1.54 -3.81 6.32
CA THR A 94 2.95 -4.10 6.01
C THR A 94 3.18 -5.52 5.46
N ASN A 95 2.20 -6.40 5.60
CA ASN A 95 2.30 -7.82 5.22
C ASN A 95 1.89 -8.13 3.77
N ASN A 96 1.64 -7.11 2.92
CA ASN A 96 1.20 -7.37 1.55
C ASN A 96 2.18 -6.82 0.50
N ARG A 97 2.01 -7.25 -0.75
CA ARG A 97 2.89 -6.86 -1.85
C ARG A 97 2.87 -5.35 -2.14
N TYR A 98 1.72 -4.71 -2.02
CA TYR A 98 1.58 -3.27 -2.22
C TYR A 98 2.42 -2.46 -1.22
N SER A 99 2.46 -2.89 0.06
CA SER A 99 3.28 -2.22 1.07
C SER A 99 4.77 -2.38 0.80
N GLN A 100 5.22 -3.54 0.35
CA GLN A 100 6.64 -3.74 0.00
C GLN A 100 7.08 -2.78 -1.11
N ASP A 101 6.27 -2.62 -2.16
CA ASP A 101 6.58 -1.68 -3.22
C ASP A 101 6.53 -0.22 -2.74
N MET A 102 5.57 0.13 -1.86
CA MET A 102 5.48 1.45 -1.24
C MET A 102 6.73 1.75 -0.40
N LEU A 103 7.13 0.85 0.50
CA LEU A 103 8.31 1.03 1.36
C LEU A 103 9.60 1.18 0.52
N LYS A 104 9.76 0.38 -0.52
CA LYS A 104 10.88 0.50 -1.46
C LYS A 104 10.89 1.84 -2.18
N ALA A 105 9.73 2.31 -2.62
CA ALA A 105 9.60 3.58 -3.32
C ALA A 105 9.91 4.76 -2.40
N LEU A 106 9.44 4.75 -1.15
CA LEU A 106 9.72 5.79 -0.17
C LEU A 106 11.22 6.02 0.05
N LEU A 107 12.05 4.99 -0.08
CA LEU A 107 13.51 5.09 0.04
C LEU A 107 14.20 5.68 -1.22
N LYS A 108 13.49 5.85 -2.33
CA LYS A 108 14.06 6.25 -3.63
C LYS A 108 13.44 7.52 -4.21
N MET A 109 12.31 7.96 -3.70
CA MET A 109 11.62 9.12 -4.26
C MET A 109 12.17 10.45 -3.76
N ASN A 110 11.94 11.49 -4.54
CA ASN A 110 12.21 12.87 -4.15
C ASN A 110 10.93 13.50 -3.59
N PHE A 111 10.90 13.76 -2.28
CA PHE A 111 9.71 14.32 -1.59
C PHE A 111 9.37 15.76 -1.97
N SER A 112 10.27 16.47 -2.67
CA SER A 112 9.99 17.81 -3.20
C SER A 112 9.25 17.80 -4.54
N LYS A 113 8.87 16.62 -5.04
CA LYS A 113 8.24 16.46 -6.36
C LYS A 113 6.97 15.62 -6.25
N PRO A 114 5.94 15.91 -7.07
CA PRO A 114 4.75 15.07 -7.11
C PRO A 114 5.09 13.65 -7.58
N ILE A 115 4.35 12.70 -7.04
CA ILE A 115 4.44 11.28 -7.34
C ILE A 115 3.18 10.82 -8.08
N PHE A 116 3.34 9.96 -9.06
CA PHE A 116 2.28 9.19 -9.69
C PHE A 116 2.31 7.77 -9.14
N ILE A 117 1.23 7.35 -8.50
CA ILE A 117 1.04 6.06 -7.83
C ILE A 117 0.04 5.26 -8.65
N ASN A 118 0.45 4.12 -9.20
CA ASN A 118 -0.39 3.29 -10.06
C ASN A 118 -0.35 1.83 -9.61
N PRO A 119 -1.32 1.39 -8.78
CA PRO A 119 -1.46 -0.01 -8.42
C PRO A 119 -1.79 -0.87 -9.65
N TYR A 120 -1.39 -2.14 -9.63
CA TYR A 120 -1.73 -3.12 -10.65
C TYR A 120 -1.96 -4.50 -10.03
N ASP A 121 -2.83 -5.26 -10.65
CA ASP A 121 -3.14 -6.64 -10.27
C ASP A 121 -3.69 -7.36 -11.51
N PHE A 122 -2.91 -8.25 -12.08
CA PHE A 122 -3.28 -8.99 -13.28
C PHE A 122 -2.65 -10.37 -13.31
N THR A 123 -3.20 -11.26 -14.10
CA THR A 123 -2.60 -12.57 -14.35
C THR A 123 -1.74 -12.51 -15.62
N ASP A 124 -0.44 -12.76 -15.46
CA ASP A 124 0.46 -12.98 -16.58
C ASP A 124 0.06 -14.29 -17.28
N LYS A 125 -0.45 -14.15 -18.51
CA LYS A 125 -0.97 -15.28 -19.28
C LYS A 125 0.12 -16.26 -19.74
N VAL A 126 1.38 -15.81 -19.83
CA VAL A 126 2.50 -16.66 -20.28
C VAL A 126 2.99 -17.53 -19.11
N LYS A 127 3.13 -16.92 -17.94
CA LYS A 127 3.60 -17.62 -16.73
C LYS A 127 2.45 -18.24 -15.93
N ASN A 128 1.20 -17.98 -16.31
CA ASN A 128 -0.03 -18.32 -15.58
C ASN A 128 0.06 -17.94 -14.09
N LYS A 129 0.54 -16.73 -13.83
CA LYS A 129 0.89 -16.24 -12.51
C LYS A 129 0.27 -14.87 -12.26
N ARG A 130 -0.31 -14.66 -11.06
CA ARG A 130 -0.80 -13.35 -10.64
C ARG A 130 0.39 -12.43 -10.39
N VAL A 131 0.33 -11.22 -10.93
CA VAL A 131 1.32 -10.16 -10.76
C VAL A 131 0.62 -8.96 -10.15
N GLN A 132 1.08 -8.57 -8.98
CA GLN A 132 0.44 -7.54 -8.17
C GLN A 132 1.52 -6.61 -7.60
N GLY A 133 1.22 -5.30 -7.52
CA GLY A 133 2.15 -4.33 -6.94
C GLY A 133 1.75 -2.89 -7.23
N ILE A 134 2.66 -1.96 -6.95
CA ILE A 134 2.50 -0.54 -7.26
C ILE A 134 3.66 -0.07 -8.14
N SER A 135 3.33 0.61 -9.23
CA SER A 135 4.30 1.32 -10.05
C SER A 135 4.29 2.80 -9.69
N PHE A 136 5.47 3.38 -9.53
CA PHE A 136 5.66 4.79 -9.17
C PHE A 136 6.39 5.53 -10.28
N LYS A 137 6.00 6.79 -10.53
CA LYS A 137 6.70 7.68 -11.46
C LYS A 137 6.87 9.06 -10.85
N GLN A 138 8.01 9.69 -11.11
CA GLN A 138 8.27 11.11 -10.88
C GLN A 138 8.84 11.72 -12.16
N ASP A 139 8.39 12.92 -12.53
CA ASP A 139 8.79 13.60 -13.78
C ASP A 139 8.60 12.71 -15.05
N GLY A 140 7.61 11.82 -15.03
CA GLY A 140 7.35 10.87 -16.11
C GLY A 140 8.23 9.61 -16.10
N GLU A 141 9.30 9.57 -15.30
CA GLU A 141 10.20 8.43 -15.20
C GLU A 141 9.77 7.46 -14.11
N LYS A 142 9.90 6.15 -14.38
CA LYS A 142 9.60 5.10 -13.44
C LYS A 142 10.66 5.02 -12.34
N ILE A 143 10.22 5.03 -11.06
CA ILE A 143 11.12 4.80 -9.94
C ILE A 143 11.56 3.32 -9.94
N ASN A 144 12.87 3.09 -9.90
CA ASN A 144 13.44 1.76 -9.74
C ASN A 144 13.32 1.30 -8.28
N LEU A 145 12.52 0.29 -8.04
CA LEU A 145 12.26 -0.26 -6.70
C LEU A 145 13.37 -1.20 -6.19
N ARG A 146 14.40 -1.47 -7.00
CA ARG A 146 15.54 -2.26 -6.54
C ARG A 146 16.28 -1.51 -5.43
N ASN A 147 16.51 -2.18 -4.32
CA ASN A 147 17.21 -1.65 -3.17
C ASN A 147 18.40 -2.57 -2.85
N ASP A 148 19.59 -2.12 -3.24
CA ASP A 148 20.80 -2.95 -3.15
C ASP A 148 21.27 -3.15 -1.70
N ASP A 149 20.83 -2.28 -0.77
CA ASP A 149 21.13 -2.38 0.66
C ASP A 149 20.18 -3.31 1.41
N ALA A 150 19.05 -3.70 0.79
CA ALA A 150 18.09 -4.57 1.44
C ALA A 150 18.63 -6.00 1.63
N PRO A 151 18.31 -6.68 2.72
CA PRO A 151 18.64 -8.09 2.90
C PRO A 151 18.14 -8.92 1.71
N PHE A 152 19.00 -9.78 1.21
CA PHE A 152 18.64 -10.73 0.16
C PHE A 152 19.14 -12.14 0.50
N LYS A 153 18.64 -13.14 -0.18
CA LYS A 153 19.06 -14.52 -0.05
C LYS A 153 19.56 -15.06 -1.38
N GLU A 154 20.62 -15.84 -1.31
CA GLU A 154 21.18 -16.54 -2.46
C GLU A 154 20.19 -17.53 -3.08
N ALA A 155 20.36 -17.85 -4.37
CA ALA A 155 19.47 -18.77 -5.09
C ALA A 155 19.37 -20.16 -4.45
N SER A 156 20.43 -20.61 -3.77
CA SER A 156 20.45 -21.87 -2.99
C SER A 156 19.43 -21.86 -1.86
N PHE A 157 19.31 -20.74 -1.13
CA PHE A 157 18.32 -20.61 -0.05
C PHE A 157 16.90 -20.86 -0.57
N TRP A 158 16.52 -20.29 -1.70
CA TRP A 158 15.17 -20.42 -2.25
C TRP A 158 14.82 -21.83 -2.70
N LYS A 159 15.84 -22.66 -3.03
CA LYS A 159 15.67 -24.07 -3.42
C LYS A 159 15.55 -25.01 -2.21
N GLU A 160 16.15 -24.64 -1.10
CA GLU A 160 16.33 -25.50 0.06
C GLU A 160 15.48 -25.10 1.27
N ALA A 161 15.07 -23.81 1.34
CA ALA A 161 14.33 -23.28 2.47
C ALA A 161 12.90 -23.86 2.54
N ASN A 162 12.51 -24.22 3.76
CA ASN A 162 11.12 -24.57 4.04
C ASN A 162 10.24 -23.33 4.22
N LYS A 163 8.91 -23.49 4.19
CA LYS A 163 7.92 -22.40 4.33
C LYS A 163 8.16 -21.52 5.56
N LYS A 164 8.55 -22.08 6.69
CA LYS A 164 8.83 -21.32 7.92
C LYS A 164 10.05 -20.40 7.78
N GLN A 165 11.10 -20.88 7.13
CA GLN A 165 12.31 -20.08 6.86
C GLN A 165 12.03 -18.94 5.89
N ILE A 166 11.23 -19.22 4.85
CA ILE A 166 10.80 -18.21 3.87
C ILE A 166 9.93 -17.14 4.55
N LYS A 167 8.93 -17.55 5.34
CA LYS A 167 8.08 -16.63 6.10
C LYS A 167 8.92 -15.73 7.01
N ARG A 168 9.84 -16.30 7.79
CA ARG A 168 10.73 -15.54 8.66
C ARG A 168 11.59 -14.54 7.88
N PHE A 169 12.13 -14.93 6.73
CA PHE A 169 12.89 -14.00 5.89
C PHE A 169 12.05 -12.79 5.45
N PHE A 170 10.78 -13.00 5.08
CA PHE A 170 9.91 -11.87 4.72
C PHE A 170 9.52 -11.00 5.91
N GLU A 171 9.37 -11.57 7.10
CA GLU A 171 9.18 -10.83 8.35
C GLU A 171 10.41 -9.95 8.64
N ASP A 172 11.61 -10.52 8.63
CA ASP A 172 12.88 -9.80 8.81
C ASP A 172 13.07 -8.71 7.75
N LEU A 173 12.72 -8.97 6.49
CA LEU A 173 12.78 -8.01 5.40
C LEU A 173 11.80 -6.85 5.59
N THR A 174 10.59 -7.13 6.05
CA THR A 174 9.59 -6.11 6.35
C THR A 174 10.06 -5.21 7.50
N GLU A 175 10.57 -5.80 8.58
CA GLU A 175 11.15 -5.08 9.70
C GLU A 175 12.32 -4.18 9.26
N TRP A 176 13.21 -4.69 8.41
CA TRP A 176 14.30 -3.89 7.85
C TRP A 176 13.78 -2.68 7.06
N PHE A 177 12.78 -2.88 6.20
CA PHE A 177 12.18 -1.76 5.44
C PHE A 177 11.49 -0.76 6.35
N THR A 178 10.73 -1.21 7.35
CA THR A 178 10.03 -0.34 8.31
C THR A 178 11.03 0.51 9.08
N THR A 179 12.08 -0.09 9.63
CA THR A 179 13.16 0.61 10.34
C THR A 179 13.87 1.60 9.43
N THR A 180 14.28 1.17 8.23
CA THR A 180 15.01 2.03 7.30
C THR A 180 14.17 3.21 6.81
N VAL A 181 12.86 3.01 6.56
CA VAL A 181 11.94 4.10 6.20
C VAL A 181 11.76 5.07 7.38
N THR A 182 11.65 4.55 8.60
CA THR A 182 11.59 5.43 9.78
C THR A 182 12.82 6.32 9.86
N GLU A 183 14.02 5.75 9.88
CA GLU A 183 15.27 6.48 10.03
C GLU A 183 15.60 7.44 8.86
N LYS A 184 15.39 6.99 7.62
CA LYS A 184 15.83 7.74 6.43
C LYS A 184 14.74 8.63 5.81
N VAL A 185 13.48 8.41 6.15
CA VAL A 185 12.35 9.13 5.55
C VAL A 185 11.55 9.87 6.61
N ILE A 186 11.00 9.16 7.60
CA ILE A 186 10.12 9.79 8.58
C ILE A 186 10.90 10.79 9.43
N ASP A 187 12.00 10.37 10.03
CA ASP A 187 12.82 11.22 10.91
C ASP A 187 13.50 12.38 10.17
N VAL A 188 13.72 12.23 8.85
CA VAL A 188 14.40 13.27 8.05
C VAL A 188 13.44 14.27 7.43
N TYR A 189 12.29 13.82 6.92
CA TYR A 189 11.38 14.65 6.13
C TYR A 189 10.06 14.94 6.82
N PHE A 190 9.65 14.14 7.83
CA PHE A 190 8.33 14.18 8.44
C PHE A 190 8.38 14.13 9.98
N ALA A 191 9.54 14.40 10.60
CA ALA A 191 9.73 14.36 12.05
C ALA A 191 8.79 15.29 12.82
N ASP A 192 8.46 16.46 12.25
CA ASP A 192 7.53 17.43 12.84
C ASP A 192 6.06 17.10 12.52
N GLY A 193 5.82 15.87 12.16
CA GLY A 193 4.59 15.29 11.64
C GLY A 193 3.31 16.06 11.92
N ASP A 194 2.45 16.14 10.92
CA ASP A 194 1.05 16.62 10.98
C ASP A 194 0.25 15.85 12.06
N VAL A 195 0.50 16.18 13.34
CA VAL A 195 -0.16 15.60 14.51
C VAL A 195 -1.65 15.99 14.55
N GLU A 196 -2.04 17.05 13.79
CA GLU A 196 -3.41 17.56 13.80
C GLU A 196 -4.46 16.62 13.16
N ALA A 197 -4.05 15.65 12.33
CA ALA A 197 -5.01 14.72 11.72
C ALA A 197 -5.45 13.57 12.65
N THR A 198 -4.81 13.38 13.81
CA THR A 198 -5.00 12.18 14.63
C THR A 198 -6.02 12.32 15.75
N GLU A 199 -6.20 13.50 16.34
CA GLU A 199 -7.02 13.58 17.58
C GLU A 199 -8.52 13.79 17.38
N LYS A 200 -8.97 14.29 16.22
CA LYS A 200 -10.40 14.60 16.03
C LYS A 200 -11.22 13.55 15.26
N VAL A 201 -10.58 12.50 14.73
CA VAL A 201 -11.25 11.52 13.84
C VAL A 201 -11.29 10.11 14.44
N ALA A 202 -10.77 9.93 15.66
CA ALA A 202 -10.54 8.62 16.26
C ALA A 202 -11.75 7.64 16.31
N PRO A 203 -13.01 8.02 16.69
CA PRO A 203 -14.02 6.98 16.88
C PRO A 203 -14.70 6.50 15.57
N LYS A 204 -14.83 7.36 14.54
CA LYS A 204 -15.46 6.97 13.27
C LYS A 204 -14.50 6.34 12.27
N VAL A 205 -13.25 6.72 12.34
CA VAL A 205 -12.20 6.22 11.43
C VAL A 205 -11.70 4.84 11.86
N VAL A 206 -11.67 4.54 13.15
CA VAL A 206 -11.29 3.21 13.65
C VAL A 206 -12.22 2.14 13.11
N ALA A 207 -13.54 2.37 13.10
CA ALA A 207 -14.50 1.42 12.52
C ALA A 207 -14.29 1.22 11.01
N LYS A 208 -13.87 2.27 10.29
CA LYS A 208 -13.63 2.22 8.84
C LYS A 208 -12.26 1.60 8.50
N VAL A 209 -11.25 1.81 9.35
CA VAL A 209 -9.95 1.14 9.23
C VAL A 209 -10.10 -0.35 9.57
N GLU A 210 -10.96 -0.71 10.53
CA GLU A 210 -11.29 -2.10 10.84
C GLU A 210 -11.89 -2.83 9.63
N GLU A 211 -12.81 -2.18 8.91
CA GLU A 211 -13.41 -2.75 7.71
C GLU A 211 -12.40 -2.91 6.56
N ILE A 212 -11.47 -1.96 6.43
CA ILE A 212 -10.39 -2.03 5.44
C ILE A 212 -9.39 -3.16 5.78
N ALA A 213 -9.13 -3.37 7.06
CA ALA A 213 -8.17 -4.38 7.50
C ALA A 213 -8.74 -5.81 7.43
N ASP A 214 -10.05 -6.00 7.63
CA ASP A 214 -10.72 -7.30 7.44
C ASP A 214 -10.66 -7.79 5.98
N GLU A 215 -10.43 -6.88 5.01
CA GLU A 215 -10.26 -7.21 3.60
C GLU A 215 -8.81 -7.45 3.18
N MET A 216 -7.84 -7.19 4.08
CA MET A 216 -6.44 -7.45 3.75
C MET A 216 -6.22 -8.97 3.84
N PRO A 217 -5.94 -9.65 2.72
CA PRO A 217 -5.60 -11.06 2.78
C PRO A 217 -4.31 -11.18 3.62
N GLU A 218 -4.35 -12.00 4.67
CA GLU A 218 -3.12 -12.57 5.19
C GLU A 218 -2.37 -13.17 3.99
N VAL A 219 -1.04 -13.05 4.01
CA VAL A 219 -0.19 -13.66 2.99
C VAL A 219 -0.57 -15.14 2.88
N SER A 220 -1.34 -15.48 1.86
CA SER A 220 -1.76 -16.85 1.63
C SER A 220 -0.52 -17.69 1.26
N GLU A 221 -0.59 -19.02 1.45
CA GLU A 221 0.51 -19.89 1.01
C GLU A 221 0.84 -19.72 -0.47
N ASN A 222 -0.15 -19.34 -1.28
CA ASN A 222 0.01 -19.04 -2.70
C ASN A 222 0.76 -17.72 -2.95
N ASP A 223 0.62 -16.71 -2.06
CA ASP A 223 1.36 -15.44 -2.17
C ASP A 223 2.85 -15.62 -1.87
N LEU A 224 3.23 -16.60 -1.04
CA LEU A 224 4.63 -16.96 -0.82
C LEU A 224 5.26 -17.58 -2.07
N ASP A 225 4.54 -18.47 -2.77
CA ASP A 225 5.00 -19.05 -4.03
C ASP A 225 5.11 -17.98 -5.12
N ASP A 226 4.20 -17.00 -5.12
CA ASP A 226 4.21 -15.88 -6.04
C ASP A 226 5.35 -14.87 -5.76
N GLN A 227 5.68 -14.64 -4.51
CA GLN A 227 6.83 -13.82 -4.13
C GLN A 227 8.17 -14.49 -4.51
N LEU A 228 8.27 -15.80 -4.32
CA LEU A 228 9.40 -16.63 -4.75
C LEU A 228 9.68 -16.51 -6.25
N GLY A 229 8.65 -16.62 -7.06
CA GLY A 229 8.83 -16.56 -8.51
C GLY A 229 9.16 -15.16 -9.05
N ALA A 230 8.81 -14.09 -8.33
CA ALA A 230 9.18 -12.72 -8.71
C ALA A 230 10.64 -12.39 -8.36
N LEU A 231 11.24 -13.12 -7.41
CA LEU A 231 12.65 -12.95 -7.01
C LEU A 231 13.61 -13.81 -7.85
N LEU A 232 13.12 -14.89 -8.45
CA LEU A 232 13.93 -15.84 -9.24
C LEU A 232 13.85 -15.59 -10.78
N GLY A 233 13.03 -14.69 -11.25
CA GLY A 233 12.90 -14.26 -12.66
C GLY A 233 13.47 -12.91 -12.90
#